data_96ab73b9fdbc695b7b03396e4f4dea41
#
_entry.id   96ab73b9fdbc695b7b03396e4f4dea41
#
_cell.length_a   1.000
_cell.length_b   1.000
_cell.length_c   1.000
_cell.angle_alpha   90.00
_cell.angle_beta   90.00
_cell.angle_gamma   90.00
#
_symmetry.space_group_name_H-M   'P 1'
#
loop_
_entity.id
_entity.type
_entity.pdbx_description
1 polymer ?
#
loop_
_entity_poly.entity_id
_entity_poly.type
_entity_poly.pdbx_seq_one_letter_code
_entity_poly.pdbx_strand_id
1 'polypeptide(L)'
;MRVLQRIITATLITSTLFGNLQSSLAAAELQAGAAKVDITNMDAGPVEIPLYARALALKSEDTTVVVITLDVVSFGMIGSIKDDFIPYVRERAFKELGIEPRNLIFNASHCHGSPARNSRDLTFDAIKQAVANLEAVKVGVGAGFEDRIQENRRMILKSGKTIDVRHAYSLPPDEEVADVGPIDPEIGVVRLDNLNGDTVAVLYHFSMHPIMGSPTGANTADITGYSSQVIEDNLDGDTVALFLQGCGGDINPISYKDMHHPREAEPLGNRLGLSTLRAARKIKTTDDSRLAIFNHDLDLP
;
A
#
# COMPACT_ATOMS: atom_id res chain seq x y z
N MET A 1 -12.99 98.82 -23.66
CA MET A 1 -13.05 97.63 -24.52
C MET A 1 -12.31 96.52 -23.81
N ARG A 2 -13.04 95.56 -23.34
CA ARG A 2 -12.59 94.58 -22.30
C ARG A 2 -12.07 93.27 -22.96
N VAL A 3 -10.82 92.90 -22.62
CA VAL A 3 -10.17 91.68 -23.01
C VAL A 3 -10.51 90.65 -21.90
N LEU A 4 -11.13 89.53 -22.29
CA LEU A 4 -11.42 88.47 -21.37
C LEU A 4 -10.25 87.42 -21.44
N GLN A 5 -9.53 87.30 -20.35
CA GLN A 5 -8.53 86.22 -20.16
C GLN A 5 -9.21 85.00 -19.74
N ARG A 6 -9.07 83.92 -20.52
CA ARG A 6 -9.49 82.54 -20.08
C ARG A 6 -8.26 81.85 -19.50
N ILE A 7 -8.36 81.54 -18.22
CA ILE A 7 -7.43 80.72 -17.52
C ILE A 7 -7.87 79.25 -17.76
N ILE A 8 -7.00 78.47 -18.42
CA ILE A 8 -7.17 77.00 -18.57
C ILE A 8 -6.45 76.34 -17.40
N THR A 9 -7.22 75.77 -16.45
CA THR A 9 -6.67 74.97 -15.38
C THR A 9 -6.53 73.53 -15.88
N ALA A 10 -5.28 73.10 -16.09
CA ALA A 10 -5.01 71.68 -16.42
C ALA A 10 -5.00 70.83 -15.12
N THR A 11 -5.99 70.05 -14.94
CA THR A 11 -6.05 69.09 -13.84
C THR A 11 -5.28 67.81 -14.26
N LEU A 12 -4.12 67.59 -13.67
CA LEU A 12 -3.34 66.36 -13.83
C LEU A 12 -4.02 65.27 -13.02
N ILE A 13 -4.67 64.32 -13.70
CA ILE A 13 -5.16 63.09 -13.07
C ILE A 13 -4.02 62.08 -13.07
N THR A 14 -3.32 61.95 -11.96
CA THR A 14 -2.41 60.84 -11.69
C THR A 14 -3.23 59.59 -11.33
N SER A 15 -3.55 58.75 -12.30
CA SER A 15 -4.06 57.44 -12.09
C SER A 15 -2.95 56.53 -11.58
N THR A 16 -2.85 56.34 -10.27
CA THR A 16 -2.07 55.27 -9.63
C THR A 16 -2.70 53.96 -9.97
N LEU A 17 -2.11 53.22 -10.93
CA LEU A 17 -2.36 51.80 -11.13
C LEU A 17 -1.81 51.05 -9.90
N PHE A 18 -2.66 50.80 -8.90
CA PHE A 18 -2.43 49.74 -7.96
C PHE A 18 -2.69 48.40 -8.71
N GLY A 19 -1.63 47.87 -9.30
CA GLY A 19 -1.64 46.48 -9.72
C GLY A 19 -1.84 45.61 -8.48
N ASN A 20 -3.04 45.07 -8.32
CA ASN A 20 -3.28 43.98 -7.42
C ASN A 20 -2.47 42.76 -7.89
N LEU A 21 -1.25 42.63 -7.38
CA LEU A 21 -0.59 41.33 -7.31
C LEU A 21 -1.38 40.48 -6.32
N GLN A 22 -2.51 39.94 -6.75
CA GLN A 22 -3.04 38.73 -6.16
C GLN A 22 -2.04 37.64 -6.53
N SER A 23 -1.06 37.41 -5.64
CA SER A 23 -0.39 36.13 -5.58
C SER A 23 -1.49 35.11 -5.36
N SER A 24 -1.94 34.48 -6.41
CA SER A 24 -2.68 33.22 -6.30
C SER A 24 -1.70 32.32 -5.55
N LEU A 25 -1.91 32.14 -4.24
CA LEU A 25 -1.40 30.99 -3.53
C LEU A 25 -2.05 29.81 -4.26
N ALA A 26 -1.31 29.25 -5.23
CA ALA A 26 -1.69 27.98 -5.82
C ALA A 26 -1.89 27.04 -4.62
N ALA A 27 -3.08 26.50 -4.48
CA ALA A 27 -3.33 25.49 -3.46
C ALA A 27 -2.26 24.42 -3.63
N ALA A 28 -1.65 24.01 -2.52
CA ALA A 28 -0.64 22.96 -2.57
C ALA A 28 -1.24 21.75 -3.28
N GLU A 29 -0.49 21.22 -4.24
CA GLU A 29 -0.92 20.09 -5.06
C GLU A 29 -0.40 18.81 -4.42
N LEU A 30 -1.25 17.79 -4.30
CA LEU A 30 -0.79 16.48 -3.87
C LEU A 30 0.04 15.86 -5.00
N GLN A 31 1.24 15.43 -4.67
CA GLN A 31 2.11 14.68 -5.56
C GLN A 31 2.23 13.25 -5.06
N ALA A 32 2.29 12.29 -5.97
CA ALA A 32 2.62 10.90 -5.68
C ALA A 32 3.61 10.35 -6.70
N GLY A 33 4.44 9.44 -6.24
CA GLY A 33 5.30 8.66 -7.11
C GLY A 33 5.48 7.27 -6.53
N ALA A 34 5.43 6.26 -7.36
CA ALA A 34 5.52 4.87 -6.95
C ALA A 34 6.67 4.15 -7.65
N ALA A 35 7.20 3.12 -7.01
CA ALA A 35 8.20 2.23 -7.57
C ALA A 35 8.16 0.86 -6.90
N LYS A 36 8.61 -0.17 -7.62
CA LYS A 36 8.85 -1.52 -7.10
C LYS A 36 10.24 -2.00 -7.52
N VAL A 37 10.93 -2.66 -6.60
CA VAL A 37 12.25 -3.25 -6.82
C VAL A 37 12.20 -4.70 -6.39
N ASP A 38 12.72 -5.60 -7.25
CA ASP A 38 12.81 -7.02 -6.97
C ASP A 38 13.79 -7.28 -5.81
N ILE A 39 13.29 -7.97 -4.78
CA ILE A 39 14.07 -8.37 -3.59
C ILE A 39 14.15 -9.90 -3.45
N THR A 40 13.87 -10.65 -4.50
CA THR A 40 13.82 -12.11 -4.47
C THR A 40 15.20 -12.71 -4.18
N ASN A 41 15.25 -13.65 -3.23
CA ASN A 41 16.43 -14.50 -3.06
C ASN A 41 16.30 -15.72 -3.98
N MET A 42 17.06 -15.74 -5.05
CA MET A 42 17.05 -16.82 -6.04
C MET A 42 17.61 -18.15 -5.50
N ASP A 43 18.33 -18.12 -4.37
CA ASP A 43 18.93 -19.32 -3.74
C ASP A 43 17.99 -19.96 -2.69
N ALA A 44 16.84 -19.37 -2.41
CA ALA A 44 15.95 -19.82 -1.35
C ALA A 44 14.92 -20.90 -1.79
N GLY A 45 15.04 -21.42 -3.00
CA GLY A 45 14.17 -22.45 -3.58
C GLY A 45 13.58 -22.02 -4.92
N PRO A 46 12.69 -22.85 -5.51
CA PRO A 46 11.98 -22.47 -6.73
C PRO A 46 11.19 -21.18 -6.50
N VAL A 47 11.29 -20.23 -7.43
CA VAL A 47 10.51 -18.99 -7.35
C VAL A 47 9.20 -19.18 -8.13
N GLU A 48 8.06 -19.05 -7.44
CA GLU A 48 6.74 -19.09 -8.08
C GLU A 48 6.34 -17.70 -8.57
N ILE A 49 6.43 -16.69 -7.69
CA ILE A 49 6.22 -15.29 -8.03
C ILE A 49 7.25 -14.43 -7.27
N PRO A 50 7.91 -13.46 -7.94
CA PRO A 50 8.95 -12.65 -7.33
C PRO A 50 8.48 -11.86 -6.11
N LEU A 51 9.41 -11.60 -5.19
CA LEU A 51 9.21 -10.74 -4.02
C LEU A 51 9.63 -9.31 -4.37
N TYR A 52 8.84 -8.34 -3.96
CA TYR A 52 9.13 -6.94 -4.19
C TYR A 52 9.19 -6.11 -2.91
N ALA A 53 10.05 -5.10 -2.92
CA ALA A 53 9.89 -3.91 -2.12
C ALA A 53 9.14 -2.88 -2.97
N ARG A 54 7.97 -2.46 -2.52
CA ARG A 54 7.14 -1.45 -3.16
C ARG A 54 7.11 -0.20 -2.31
N ALA A 55 7.29 0.97 -2.92
CA ALA A 55 7.27 2.25 -2.24
C ALA A 55 6.31 3.21 -2.94
N LEU A 56 5.52 3.93 -2.16
CA LEU A 56 4.70 5.05 -2.59
C LEU A 56 5.12 6.29 -1.81
N ALA A 57 5.71 7.26 -2.48
CA ALA A 57 5.98 8.57 -1.95
C ALA A 57 4.77 9.48 -2.18
N LEU A 58 4.34 10.17 -1.13
CA LEU A 58 3.30 11.19 -1.15
C LEU A 58 3.92 12.50 -0.68
N LYS A 59 3.65 13.60 -1.39
CA LYS A 59 4.15 14.91 -1.02
C LYS A 59 3.07 15.97 -1.16
N SER A 60 2.95 16.82 -0.16
CA SER A 60 2.14 18.02 -0.19
C SER A 60 2.88 19.09 0.62
N GLU A 61 3.07 20.27 0.05
CA GLU A 61 3.91 21.34 0.64
C GLU A 61 5.29 20.81 1.05
N ASP A 62 5.66 20.98 2.32
CA ASP A 62 6.94 20.54 2.88
C ASP A 62 6.88 19.12 3.48
N THR A 63 5.72 18.47 3.45
CA THR A 63 5.53 17.14 4.03
C THR A 63 5.72 16.07 2.97
N THR A 64 6.68 15.17 3.20
CA THR A 64 6.86 13.94 2.41
C THR A 64 6.65 12.73 3.31
N VAL A 65 5.78 11.83 2.88
CA VAL A 65 5.48 10.55 3.53
C VAL A 65 5.76 9.43 2.55
N VAL A 66 6.35 8.34 3.00
CA VAL A 66 6.54 7.15 2.15
C VAL A 66 5.91 5.94 2.82
N VAL A 67 5.01 5.28 2.09
CA VAL A 67 4.46 3.97 2.45
C VAL A 67 5.28 2.90 1.75
N ILE A 68 5.83 1.97 2.51
CA ILE A 68 6.69 0.91 2.02
C ILE A 68 6.05 -0.43 2.38
N THR A 69 5.82 -1.27 1.38
CA THR A 69 5.40 -2.65 1.59
C THR A 69 6.47 -3.61 1.08
N LEU A 70 6.83 -4.58 1.90
CA LEU A 70 7.75 -5.65 1.51
C LEU A 70 7.04 -6.99 1.47
N ASP A 71 7.39 -7.80 0.47
CA ASP A 71 6.98 -9.21 0.40
C ASP A 71 7.86 -10.05 1.30
N VAL A 72 7.59 -9.94 2.61
CA VAL A 72 8.30 -10.63 3.71
C VAL A 72 7.30 -10.93 4.84
N VAL A 73 7.68 -11.86 5.75
CA VAL A 73 6.80 -12.27 6.85
C VAL A 73 6.67 -11.19 7.94
N SER A 74 7.75 -10.52 8.29
CA SER A 74 7.75 -9.45 9.31
C SER A 74 9.06 -8.65 9.30
N PHE A 75 9.10 -7.58 10.07
CA PHE A 75 10.30 -6.83 10.42
C PHE A 75 10.73 -7.22 11.84
N GLY A 76 11.87 -7.92 11.94
CA GLY A 76 12.35 -8.45 13.22
C GLY A 76 11.59 -9.71 13.69
N MET A 77 11.92 -10.22 14.85
CA MET A 77 11.35 -11.37 15.56
C MET A 77 11.36 -12.68 14.75
N ILE A 78 10.56 -12.79 13.69
CA ILE A 78 10.45 -13.96 12.82
C ILE A 78 10.89 -13.62 11.38
N GLY A 79 11.34 -14.63 10.64
CA GLY A 79 11.80 -14.46 9.26
C GLY A 79 13.25 -13.97 9.15
N SER A 80 13.61 -13.54 7.93
CA SER A 80 14.98 -13.18 7.57
C SER A 80 15.34 -11.72 7.84
N ILE A 81 14.34 -10.85 7.92
CA ILE A 81 14.53 -9.42 8.21
C ILE A 81 14.87 -9.23 9.69
N LYS A 82 15.93 -8.46 9.97
CA LYS A 82 16.42 -8.22 11.33
C LYS A 82 15.98 -6.86 11.85
N ASP A 83 16.10 -6.66 13.16
CA ASP A 83 15.63 -5.45 13.87
C ASP A 83 16.33 -4.17 13.41
N ASP A 84 17.53 -4.26 12.83
CA ASP A 84 18.28 -3.13 12.30
C ASP A 84 17.80 -2.64 10.92
N PHE A 85 16.90 -3.36 10.28
CA PHE A 85 16.42 -3.05 8.92
C PHE A 85 15.72 -1.69 8.84
N ILE A 86 14.67 -1.50 9.64
CA ILE A 86 13.90 -0.24 9.66
C ILE A 86 14.77 0.95 10.07
N PRO A 87 15.57 0.87 11.17
CA PRO A 87 16.49 1.93 11.52
C PRO A 87 17.47 2.31 10.41
N TYR A 88 18.05 1.31 9.72
CA TYR A 88 18.96 1.54 8.61
C TYR A 88 18.31 2.29 7.44
N VAL A 89 17.14 1.83 7.01
CA VAL A 89 16.43 2.46 5.88
C VAL A 89 15.99 3.89 6.22
N ARG A 90 15.50 4.10 7.46
CA ARG A 90 15.11 5.42 7.96
C ARG A 90 16.28 6.39 7.99
N GLU A 91 17.44 5.95 8.49
CA GLU A 91 18.66 6.76 8.55
C GLU A 91 19.13 7.17 7.16
N ARG A 92 19.14 6.23 6.20
CA ARG A 92 19.50 6.54 4.80
C ARG A 92 18.52 7.52 4.15
N ALA A 93 17.23 7.30 4.32
CA ALA A 93 16.21 8.20 3.76
C ALA A 93 16.33 9.63 4.32
N PHE A 94 16.64 9.75 5.60
CA PHE A 94 16.90 11.06 6.19
C PHE A 94 18.17 11.72 5.61
N LYS A 95 19.28 10.99 5.57
CA LYS A 95 20.57 11.51 5.11
C LYS A 95 20.59 11.86 3.62
N GLU A 96 19.97 11.02 2.79
CA GLU A 96 20.10 11.13 1.33
C GLU A 96 18.91 11.84 0.66
N LEU A 97 17.72 11.81 1.28
CA LEU A 97 16.49 12.36 0.70
C LEU A 97 15.83 13.44 1.58
N GLY A 98 16.32 13.67 2.80
CA GLY A 98 15.75 14.65 3.73
C GLY A 98 14.38 14.24 4.30
N ILE A 99 14.01 12.96 4.21
CA ILE A 99 12.71 12.46 4.70
C ILE A 99 12.83 12.13 6.19
N GLU A 100 11.96 12.74 6.98
CA GLU A 100 11.91 12.47 8.42
C GLU A 100 11.68 10.98 8.72
N PRO A 101 12.46 10.34 9.62
CA PRO A 101 12.36 8.90 9.90
C PRO A 101 10.95 8.43 10.25
N ARG A 102 10.17 9.26 10.96
CA ARG A 102 8.78 8.98 11.34
C ARG A 102 7.78 9.05 10.18
N ASN A 103 8.19 9.61 9.04
CA ASN A 103 7.37 9.72 7.85
C ASN A 103 7.50 8.49 6.93
N LEU A 104 8.33 7.51 7.32
CA LEU A 104 8.40 6.22 6.62
C LEU A 104 7.53 5.19 7.35
N ILE A 105 6.49 4.72 6.67
CA ILE A 105 5.53 3.73 7.15
C ILE A 105 5.89 2.39 6.53
N PHE A 106 6.22 1.40 7.35
CA PHE A 106 6.59 0.06 6.89
C PHE A 106 5.45 -0.92 7.11
N ASN A 107 5.19 -1.72 6.10
CA ASN A 107 4.25 -2.82 6.10
C ASN A 107 4.93 -4.08 5.54
N ALA A 108 4.73 -5.22 6.18
CA ALA A 108 5.07 -6.54 5.65
C ALA A 108 3.80 -7.18 5.09
N SER A 109 3.84 -7.72 3.87
CA SER A 109 2.69 -8.44 3.29
C SER A 109 2.37 -9.74 4.04
N HIS A 110 3.25 -10.15 4.93
CA HIS A 110 3.21 -11.37 5.72
C HIS A 110 3.32 -12.64 4.88
N CYS A 111 3.73 -12.57 3.62
CA CYS A 111 4.09 -13.75 2.86
C CYS A 111 5.35 -14.40 3.47
N HIS A 112 5.46 -15.71 3.32
CA HIS A 112 6.57 -16.46 3.92
C HIS A 112 7.77 -16.60 2.98
N GLY A 113 7.91 -15.70 2.01
CA GLY A 113 9.05 -15.63 1.09
C GLY A 113 10.35 -15.18 1.78
N SER A 114 11.45 -15.52 1.16
CA SER A 114 12.81 -15.19 1.62
C SER A 114 13.42 -14.13 0.71
N PRO A 115 13.63 -12.89 1.19
CA PRO A 115 14.22 -11.83 0.40
C PRO A 115 15.74 -11.98 0.27
N ALA A 116 16.33 -11.30 -0.70
CA ALA A 116 17.77 -11.18 -0.90
C ALA A 116 18.46 -10.55 0.32
N ARG A 117 19.73 -10.91 0.53
CA ARG A 117 20.51 -10.43 1.70
C ARG A 117 20.68 -8.90 1.73
N ASN A 118 20.70 -8.26 0.57
CA ASN A 118 20.78 -6.80 0.41
C ASN A 118 19.40 -6.14 0.27
N SER A 119 18.33 -6.80 0.69
CA SER A 119 16.95 -6.29 0.58
C SER A 119 16.74 -4.91 1.19
N ARG A 120 17.50 -4.55 2.26
CA ARG A 120 17.42 -3.21 2.84
C ARG A 120 17.94 -2.10 1.91
N ASP A 121 18.98 -2.38 1.11
CA ASP A 121 19.50 -1.44 0.12
C ASP A 121 18.54 -1.35 -1.07
N LEU A 122 18.01 -2.48 -1.55
CA LEU A 122 16.98 -2.53 -2.59
C LEU A 122 15.68 -1.84 -2.16
N THR A 123 15.31 -1.93 -0.88
CA THR A 123 14.15 -1.18 -0.34
C THR A 123 14.41 0.32 -0.39
N PHE A 124 15.62 0.76 -0.04
CA PHE A 124 15.98 2.16 -0.17
C PHE A 124 15.97 2.63 -1.64
N ASP A 125 16.42 1.78 -2.56
CA ASP A 125 16.35 2.09 -4.00
C ASP A 125 14.90 2.25 -4.48
N ALA A 126 13.96 1.44 -3.99
CA ALA A 126 12.53 1.62 -4.26
C ALA A 126 12.02 2.98 -3.74
N ILE A 127 12.39 3.37 -2.52
CA ILE A 127 12.05 4.68 -1.95
C ILE A 127 12.60 5.82 -2.82
N LYS A 128 13.87 5.72 -3.20
CA LYS A 128 14.55 6.73 -4.03
C LYS A 128 13.87 6.89 -5.40
N GLN A 129 13.51 5.78 -6.04
CA GLN A 129 12.79 5.79 -7.30
C GLN A 129 11.38 6.38 -7.13
N ALA A 130 10.64 5.99 -6.09
CA ALA A 130 9.32 6.55 -5.81
C ALA A 130 9.37 8.08 -5.61
N VAL A 131 10.37 8.58 -4.89
CA VAL A 131 10.58 10.04 -4.73
C VAL A 131 10.95 10.73 -6.04
N ALA A 132 11.74 10.06 -6.88
CA ALA A 132 12.11 10.61 -8.20
C ALA A 132 10.93 10.65 -9.19
N ASN A 133 9.94 9.79 -9.00
CA ASN A 133 8.73 9.70 -9.83
C ASN A 133 7.58 10.59 -9.34
N LEU A 134 7.79 11.48 -8.37
CA LEU A 134 6.75 12.37 -7.87
C LEU A 134 6.15 13.24 -8.99
N GLU A 135 4.86 13.11 -9.19
CA GLU A 135 4.05 13.92 -10.10
C GLU A 135 2.72 14.32 -9.45
N ALA A 136 2.05 15.32 -10.00
CA ALA A 136 0.76 15.79 -9.52
C ALA A 136 -0.32 14.71 -9.70
N VAL A 137 -1.10 14.46 -8.64
CA VAL A 137 -2.11 13.41 -8.65
C VAL A 137 -3.44 13.84 -8.04
N LYS A 138 -4.47 13.08 -8.39
CA LYS A 138 -5.78 13.04 -7.74
C LYS A 138 -5.87 11.78 -6.90
N VAL A 139 -6.55 11.86 -5.77
CA VAL A 139 -6.74 10.75 -4.84
C VAL A 139 -8.21 10.41 -4.67
N GLY A 140 -8.50 9.12 -4.51
CA GLY A 140 -9.83 8.63 -4.18
C GLY A 140 -9.77 7.38 -3.31
N VAL A 141 -10.81 7.16 -2.54
CA VAL A 141 -10.93 6.02 -1.63
C VAL A 141 -12.22 5.25 -1.90
N GLY A 142 -12.19 3.96 -1.63
CA GLY A 142 -13.35 3.09 -1.78
C GLY A 142 -13.14 1.75 -1.09
N ALA A 143 -14.15 0.90 -1.19
CA ALA A 143 -14.09 -0.45 -0.65
C ALA A 143 -14.56 -1.48 -1.67
N GLY A 144 -13.98 -2.68 -1.58
CA GLY A 144 -14.39 -3.90 -2.25
C GLY A 144 -14.80 -4.96 -1.26
N PHE A 145 -15.10 -6.16 -1.77
CA PHE A 145 -15.55 -7.26 -0.96
C PHE A 145 -15.08 -8.60 -1.57
N GLU A 146 -14.46 -9.46 -0.75
CA GLU A 146 -14.07 -10.81 -1.15
C GLU A 146 -14.14 -11.78 0.06
N ASP A 147 -15.11 -12.66 0.08
CA ASP A 147 -15.38 -13.62 1.16
C ASP A 147 -15.08 -15.09 0.82
N ARG A 148 -14.53 -15.33 -0.38
CA ARG A 148 -14.38 -16.68 -0.93
C ARG A 148 -12.96 -17.23 -0.90
N ILE A 149 -12.01 -16.47 -0.33
CA ILE A 149 -10.59 -16.84 -0.35
C ILE A 149 -9.99 -17.03 1.04
N GLN A 150 -10.75 -16.73 2.09
CA GLN A 150 -10.29 -16.73 3.47
C GLN A 150 -11.26 -17.49 4.39
N GLU A 151 -10.73 -18.02 5.49
CA GLU A 151 -11.51 -18.62 6.57
C GLU A 151 -10.81 -18.38 7.91
N ASN A 152 -11.60 -18.26 8.98
CA ASN A 152 -11.04 -18.16 10.32
C ASN A 152 -10.57 -19.57 10.78
N ARG A 153 -9.34 -19.64 11.32
CA ARG A 153 -8.76 -20.91 11.82
C ARG A 153 -9.18 -21.26 13.24
N ARG A 154 -9.93 -20.40 13.93
CA ARG A 154 -10.51 -20.70 15.24
C ARG A 154 -11.85 -21.34 15.05
N MET A 155 -11.96 -22.59 15.53
CA MET A 155 -13.18 -23.37 15.45
C MET A 155 -13.77 -23.58 16.83
N ILE A 156 -15.08 -23.50 16.93
CA ILE A 156 -15.85 -23.83 18.12
C ILE A 156 -16.42 -25.23 17.93
N LEU A 157 -16.03 -26.13 18.80
CA LEU A 157 -16.54 -27.50 18.76
C LEU A 157 -17.91 -27.60 19.47
N LYS A 158 -18.69 -28.61 19.11
CA LYS A 158 -19.97 -28.92 19.78
C LYS A 158 -19.83 -29.21 21.29
N SER A 159 -18.62 -29.56 21.72
CA SER A 159 -18.25 -29.65 23.14
C SER A 159 -18.14 -28.30 23.86
N GLY A 160 -18.21 -27.19 23.15
CA GLY A 160 -17.95 -25.82 23.64
C GLY A 160 -16.47 -25.45 23.71
N LYS A 161 -15.55 -26.34 23.32
CA LYS A 161 -14.11 -26.06 23.27
C LYS A 161 -13.77 -25.25 22.01
N THR A 162 -12.98 -24.15 22.17
CA THR A 162 -12.37 -23.45 21.04
C THR A 162 -11.00 -24.03 20.73
N ILE A 163 -10.72 -24.28 19.47
CA ILE A 163 -9.42 -24.74 18.98
C ILE A 163 -8.89 -23.78 17.91
N ASP A 164 -7.57 -23.68 17.82
CA ASP A 164 -6.86 -22.92 16.76
C ASP A 164 -6.19 -23.92 15.83
N VAL A 165 -6.66 -23.98 14.59
CA VAL A 165 -6.22 -24.97 13.60
C VAL A 165 -5.22 -24.34 12.63
N ARG A 166 -3.93 -24.55 12.89
CA ARG A 166 -2.84 -24.02 12.05
C ARG A 166 -2.47 -24.91 10.87
N HIS A 167 -2.73 -26.22 11.00
CA HIS A 167 -2.31 -27.21 10.01
C HIS A 167 -3.48 -28.12 9.62
N ALA A 168 -3.52 -28.52 8.36
CA ALA A 168 -4.58 -29.35 7.80
C ALA A 168 -4.80 -30.66 8.59
N TYR A 169 -3.71 -31.31 9.00
CA TYR A 169 -3.77 -32.57 9.75
C TYR A 169 -4.31 -32.43 11.18
N SER A 170 -4.53 -31.22 11.66
CA SER A 170 -5.12 -30.96 12.98
C SER A 170 -6.61 -30.62 12.92
N LEU A 171 -7.25 -30.72 11.75
CA LEU A 171 -8.69 -30.51 11.62
C LEU A 171 -9.48 -31.51 12.42
N PRO A 172 -10.48 -31.07 13.19
CA PRO A 172 -11.48 -31.98 13.74
C PRO A 172 -12.39 -32.49 12.62
N PRO A 173 -13.09 -33.62 12.84
CA PRO A 173 -14.18 -34.04 11.95
C PRO A 173 -15.25 -32.94 11.84
N ASP A 174 -15.81 -32.74 10.65
CA ASP A 174 -16.81 -31.69 10.40
C ASP A 174 -18.02 -31.78 11.33
N GLU A 175 -18.42 -33.05 11.67
CA GLU A 175 -19.51 -33.30 12.60
C GLU A 175 -19.25 -32.83 14.03
N GLU A 176 -18.01 -32.59 14.43
CA GLU A 176 -17.64 -32.04 15.74
C GLU A 176 -17.61 -30.48 15.74
N VAL A 177 -17.59 -29.86 14.60
CA VAL A 177 -17.55 -28.37 14.48
C VAL A 177 -18.97 -27.83 14.67
N ALA A 178 -19.12 -26.88 15.58
CA ALA A 178 -20.35 -26.14 15.79
C ALA A 178 -20.35 -24.81 15.04
N ASP A 179 -19.20 -24.14 15.00
CA ASP A 179 -19.07 -22.81 14.38
C ASP A 179 -17.60 -22.50 14.06
N VAL A 180 -17.38 -21.52 13.19
CA VAL A 180 -16.06 -21.00 12.81
C VAL A 180 -16.04 -19.50 13.11
N GLY A 181 -14.90 -18.99 13.57
CA GLY A 181 -14.75 -17.57 13.89
C GLY A 181 -15.05 -16.63 12.69
N PRO A 182 -15.30 -15.36 12.95
CA PRO A 182 -15.62 -14.40 11.92
C PRO A 182 -14.42 -14.10 11.02
N ILE A 183 -14.71 -13.59 9.81
CA ILE A 183 -13.73 -13.03 8.87
C ILE A 183 -14.07 -11.58 8.60
N ASP A 184 -13.08 -10.79 8.15
CA ASP A 184 -13.28 -9.46 7.58
C ASP A 184 -13.07 -9.54 6.06
N PRO A 185 -14.14 -9.53 5.26
CA PRO A 185 -14.07 -9.64 3.81
C PRO A 185 -13.93 -8.30 3.09
N GLU A 186 -13.81 -7.20 3.82
CA GLU A 186 -13.67 -5.88 3.21
C GLU A 186 -12.28 -5.70 2.60
N ILE A 187 -12.24 -5.13 1.42
CA ILE A 187 -11.02 -4.67 0.76
C ILE A 187 -11.03 -3.15 0.79
N GLY A 188 -10.24 -2.52 1.67
CA GLY A 188 -10.02 -1.09 1.64
C GLY A 188 -9.15 -0.71 0.45
N VAL A 189 -9.51 0.34 -0.31
CA VAL A 189 -8.77 0.75 -1.51
C VAL A 189 -8.54 2.25 -1.54
N VAL A 190 -7.28 2.65 -1.78
CA VAL A 190 -6.91 4.02 -2.16
C VAL A 190 -6.35 3.97 -3.58
N ARG A 191 -6.85 4.84 -4.46
CA ARG A 191 -6.39 4.99 -5.83
C ARG A 191 -5.82 6.39 -6.04
N LEU A 192 -4.65 6.47 -6.70
CA LEU A 192 -4.02 7.71 -7.09
C LEU A 192 -3.83 7.71 -8.61
N ASP A 193 -4.41 8.72 -9.26
CA ASP A 193 -4.30 8.92 -10.71
C ASP A 193 -3.51 10.20 -10.99
N ASN A 194 -2.66 10.18 -12.01
CA ASN A 194 -2.01 11.39 -12.50
C ASN A 194 -3.04 12.30 -13.22
N LEU A 195 -2.61 13.49 -13.62
CA LEU A 195 -3.52 14.45 -14.27
C LEU A 195 -3.97 14.01 -15.67
N ASN A 196 -3.30 13.03 -16.27
CA ASN A 196 -3.70 12.44 -17.56
C ASN A 196 -4.77 11.37 -17.38
N GLY A 197 -4.98 10.89 -16.16
CA GLY A 197 -5.95 9.84 -15.81
C GLY A 197 -5.34 8.46 -15.67
N ASP A 198 -4.01 8.31 -15.86
CA ASP A 198 -3.31 7.04 -15.64
C ASP A 198 -3.16 6.79 -14.13
N THR A 199 -3.32 5.55 -13.71
CA THR A 199 -3.18 5.19 -12.30
C THR A 199 -1.71 5.06 -11.93
N VAL A 200 -1.24 5.87 -10.99
CA VAL A 200 0.12 5.84 -10.44
C VAL A 200 0.26 4.70 -9.43
N ALA A 201 -0.71 4.59 -8.51
CA ALA A 201 -0.69 3.55 -7.48
C ALA A 201 -2.08 3.16 -7.02
N VAL A 202 -2.18 1.90 -6.57
CA VAL A 202 -3.31 1.37 -5.81
C VAL A 202 -2.78 0.80 -4.50
N LEU A 203 -3.20 1.38 -3.36
CA LEU A 203 -3.03 0.73 -2.07
C LEU A 203 -4.30 -0.07 -1.78
N TYR A 204 -4.14 -1.31 -1.35
CA TYR A 204 -5.28 -2.12 -0.97
C TYR A 204 -4.99 -2.92 0.29
N HIS A 205 -5.96 -2.94 1.18
CA HIS A 205 -5.91 -3.60 2.49
C HIS A 205 -6.80 -4.82 2.50
N PHE A 206 -6.29 -5.93 3.04
CA PHE A 206 -7.09 -7.14 3.25
C PHE A 206 -6.56 -7.95 4.43
N SER A 207 -7.46 -8.62 5.15
CA SER A 207 -7.14 -9.38 6.37
C SER A 207 -7.01 -10.86 6.07
N MET A 208 -5.79 -11.35 5.76
CA MET A 208 -5.54 -12.76 5.50
C MET A 208 -4.06 -13.10 5.71
N HIS A 209 -3.78 -14.34 6.10
CA HIS A 209 -2.43 -14.92 6.20
C HIS A 209 -1.99 -15.45 4.82
N PRO A 210 -1.10 -14.80 4.08
CA PRO A 210 -0.64 -15.29 2.77
C PRO A 210 0.43 -16.38 2.97
N ILE A 211 -0.02 -17.63 3.15
CA ILE A 211 0.81 -18.76 3.61
C ILE A 211 0.76 -19.98 2.66
N MET A 212 0.19 -19.86 1.47
CA MET A 212 0.05 -20.97 0.53
C MET A 212 1.40 -21.50 0.02
N GLY A 213 2.43 -20.64 -0.08
CA GLY A 213 3.76 -21.05 -0.49
C GLY A 213 4.50 -21.92 0.53
N SER A 214 4.16 -21.86 1.83
CA SER A 214 4.82 -22.69 2.85
C SER A 214 4.67 -24.20 2.62
N PRO A 215 3.50 -24.74 2.26
CA PRO A 215 3.35 -26.15 1.93
C PRO A 215 4.11 -26.58 0.67
N THR A 216 4.29 -25.71 -0.32
CA THR A 216 4.99 -26.05 -1.57
C THR A 216 6.51 -25.98 -1.44
N GLY A 217 7.04 -25.29 -0.44
CA GLY A 217 8.48 -25.02 -0.27
C GLY A 217 9.03 -24.03 -1.27
N ALA A 218 8.17 -23.31 -1.99
CA ALA A 218 8.59 -22.30 -2.95
C ALA A 218 8.96 -20.97 -2.26
N ASN A 219 9.85 -20.20 -2.91
CA ASN A 219 10.07 -18.80 -2.56
C ASN A 219 9.07 -17.96 -3.35
N THR A 220 8.11 -17.35 -2.66
CA THR A 220 6.94 -16.76 -3.30
C THR A 220 6.42 -15.55 -2.52
N ALA A 221 5.95 -14.51 -3.23
CA ALA A 221 5.16 -13.43 -2.66
C ALA A 221 3.70 -13.85 -2.39
N ASP A 222 3.37 -15.14 -2.64
CA ASP A 222 2.09 -15.74 -2.30
C ASP A 222 0.86 -15.01 -2.91
N ILE A 223 -0.29 -15.14 -2.30
CA ILE A 223 -1.57 -14.52 -2.70
C ILE A 223 -1.42 -13.00 -2.93
N THR A 224 -0.60 -12.33 -2.11
CA THR A 224 -0.39 -10.88 -2.20
C THR A 224 0.41 -10.48 -3.43
N GLY A 225 1.37 -11.31 -3.85
CA GLY A 225 2.09 -11.11 -5.09
C GLY A 225 1.20 -11.23 -6.31
N TYR A 226 0.44 -12.34 -6.41
CA TYR A 226 -0.49 -12.57 -7.52
C TYR A 226 -1.60 -11.51 -7.58
N SER A 227 -2.16 -11.09 -6.45
CA SER A 227 -3.19 -10.05 -6.44
C SER A 227 -2.65 -8.69 -6.88
N SER A 228 -1.44 -8.32 -6.45
CA SER A 228 -0.76 -7.10 -6.92
C SER A 228 -0.50 -7.15 -8.42
N GLN A 229 -0.01 -8.29 -8.93
CA GLN A 229 0.23 -8.47 -10.37
C GLN A 229 -1.04 -8.29 -11.19
N VAL A 230 -2.17 -8.91 -10.78
CA VAL A 230 -3.45 -8.74 -11.47
C VAL A 230 -3.88 -7.28 -11.52
N ILE A 231 -3.67 -6.51 -10.45
CA ILE A 231 -4.02 -5.09 -10.43
C ILE A 231 -3.13 -4.32 -11.40
N GLU A 232 -1.81 -4.54 -11.34
CA GLU A 232 -0.80 -3.88 -12.17
C GLU A 232 -1.00 -4.19 -13.66
N ASP A 233 -1.27 -5.45 -14.02
CA ASP A 233 -1.46 -5.89 -15.42
C ASP A 233 -2.77 -5.39 -16.05
N ASN A 234 -3.71 -4.89 -15.27
CA ASN A 234 -5.05 -4.49 -15.72
C ASN A 234 -5.38 -3.01 -15.50
N LEU A 235 -4.41 -2.21 -15.11
CA LEU A 235 -4.50 -0.75 -15.07
C LEU A 235 -3.48 -0.15 -16.04
N ASP A 236 -3.75 1.08 -16.46
CA ASP A 236 -2.91 1.77 -17.43
C ASP A 236 -1.61 2.29 -16.78
N GLY A 237 -0.55 2.44 -17.59
CA GLY A 237 0.73 2.98 -17.16
C GLY A 237 1.60 1.99 -16.34
N ASP A 238 2.52 2.54 -15.57
CA ASP A 238 3.42 1.80 -14.68
C ASP A 238 2.84 1.75 -13.25
N THR A 239 1.56 1.39 -13.14
CA THR A 239 0.84 1.29 -11.86
C THR A 239 1.58 0.37 -10.89
N VAL A 240 1.75 0.80 -9.65
CA VAL A 240 2.26 -0.03 -8.54
C VAL A 240 1.13 -0.35 -7.57
N ALA A 241 0.88 -1.65 -7.33
CA ALA A 241 -0.11 -2.11 -6.36
C ALA A 241 0.56 -2.45 -5.03
N LEU A 242 0.20 -1.75 -3.96
CA LEU A 242 0.74 -1.93 -2.61
C LEU A 242 -0.28 -2.64 -1.72
N PHE A 243 0.01 -3.88 -1.36
CA PHE A 243 -0.79 -4.61 -0.37
C PHE A 243 -0.49 -4.13 1.05
N LEU A 244 -1.52 -3.85 1.82
CA LEU A 244 -1.43 -3.53 3.24
C LEU A 244 -2.05 -4.66 4.06
N GLN A 245 -1.24 -5.28 4.92
CA GLN A 245 -1.66 -6.40 5.74
C GLN A 245 -2.66 -5.95 6.82
N GLY A 246 -3.81 -6.57 6.82
CA GLY A 246 -4.82 -6.42 7.86
C GLY A 246 -4.64 -7.40 9.03
N CYS A 247 -5.66 -7.52 9.88
CA CYS A 247 -5.67 -8.40 11.04
C CYS A 247 -5.82 -9.87 10.61
N GLY A 248 -4.76 -10.46 10.01
CA GLY A 248 -4.76 -11.81 9.46
C GLY A 248 -4.31 -12.92 10.42
N GLY A 249 -4.06 -12.63 11.71
CA GLY A 249 -3.42 -13.57 12.64
C GLY A 249 -4.18 -14.88 12.83
N ASP A 250 -5.49 -14.86 12.75
CA ASP A 250 -6.35 -16.05 12.83
C ASP A 250 -7.12 -16.35 11.53
N ILE A 251 -6.77 -15.67 10.43
CA ILE A 251 -7.42 -15.84 9.13
C ILE A 251 -6.47 -16.55 8.17
N ASN A 252 -6.81 -17.74 7.76
CA ASN A 252 -6.07 -18.52 6.77
C ASN A 252 -6.70 -18.37 5.37
N PRO A 253 -5.96 -18.68 4.30
CA PRO A 253 -6.56 -18.92 3.00
C PRO A 253 -7.56 -20.08 3.09
N ILE A 254 -8.66 -19.96 2.35
CA ILE A 254 -9.64 -21.04 2.26
C ILE A 254 -8.99 -22.31 1.70
N SER A 255 -9.33 -23.45 2.26
CA SER A 255 -8.79 -24.76 1.88
C SER A 255 -7.27 -24.90 2.03
N TYR A 256 -6.60 -23.99 2.75
CA TYR A 256 -5.21 -24.20 3.19
C TYR A 256 -5.02 -25.55 3.88
N LYS A 257 -6.08 -26.09 4.48
CA LYS A 257 -6.14 -27.33 5.24
C LYS A 257 -6.50 -28.56 4.39
N ASP A 258 -6.80 -28.39 3.09
CA ASP A 258 -7.14 -29.52 2.22
C ASP A 258 -5.86 -30.27 1.78
N MET A 259 -5.53 -31.34 2.49
CA MET A 259 -4.37 -32.19 2.21
C MET A 259 -4.53 -33.06 0.95
N HIS A 260 -5.76 -33.32 0.55
CA HIS A 260 -6.07 -34.17 -0.61
C HIS A 260 -6.09 -33.37 -1.92
N HIS A 261 -6.36 -32.08 -1.82
CA HIS A 261 -6.42 -31.15 -2.95
C HIS A 261 -5.63 -29.90 -2.59
N PRO A 262 -4.28 -29.98 -2.52
CA PRO A 262 -3.46 -28.82 -2.21
C PRO A 262 -3.76 -27.71 -3.21
N ARG A 263 -3.96 -26.50 -2.71
CA ARG A 263 -4.28 -25.35 -3.53
C ARG A 263 -3.05 -24.50 -3.75
N GLU A 264 -3.05 -23.85 -4.90
CA GLU A 264 -2.03 -22.89 -5.28
C GLU A 264 -2.43 -21.47 -4.86
N ALA A 265 -1.45 -20.63 -4.61
CA ALA A 265 -1.66 -19.23 -4.25
C ALA A 265 -2.30 -18.43 -5.38
N GLU A 266 -1.95 -18.74 -6.65
CA GLU A 266 -2.36 -17.99 -7.83
C GLU A 266 -3.88 -17.82 -7.97
N PRO A 267 -4.71 -18.87 -7.93
CA PRO A 267 -6.17 -18.72 -8.08
C PRO A 267 -6.80 -17.82 -7.00
N LEU A 268 -6.28 -17.86 -5.77
CA LEU A 268 -6.76 -17.03 -4.67
C LEU A 268 -6.28 -15.58 -4.84
N GLY A 269 -5.02 -15.39 -5.20
CA GLY A 269 -4.45 -14.09 -5.50
C GLY A 269 -5.15 -13.40 -6.67
N ASN A 270 -5.38 -14.14 -7.77
CA ASN A 270 -6.11 -13.61 -8.93
C ASN A 270 -7.53 -13.16 -8.53
N ARG A 271 -8.21 -13.90 -7.66
CA ARG A 271 -9.55 -13.53 -7.18
C ARG A 271 -9.52 -12.25 -6.34
N LEU A 272 -8.56 -12.13 -5.40
CA LEU A 272 -8.38 -10.92 -4.61
C LEU A 272 -8.04 -9.72 -5.50
N GLY A 273 -7.11 -9.90 -6.45
CA GLY A 273 -6.73 -8.86 -7.40
C GLY A 273 -7.89 -8.36 -8.25
N LEU A 274 -8.71 -9.27 -8.81
CA LEU A 274 -9.90 -8.92 -9.60
C LEU A 274 -10.98 -8.21 -8.77
N SER A 275 -11.19 -8.63 -7.50
CA SER A 275 -12.14 -7.97 -6.60
C SER A 275 -11.67 -6.57 -6.22
N THR A 276 -10.37 -6.40 -5.96
CA THR A 276 -9.72 -5.09 -5.74
C THR A 276 -9.81 -4.20 -6.97
N LEU A 277 -9.48 -4.72 -8.15
CA LEU A 277 -9.54 -3.99 -9.41
C LEU A 277 -10.96 -3.49 -9.70
N ARG A 278 -11.98 -4.33 -9.45
CA ARG A 278 -13.38 -3.93 -9.60
C ARG A 278 -13.77 -2.80 -8.65
N ALA A 279 -13.22 -2.75 -7.43
CA ALA A 279 -13.41 -1.66 -6.50
C ALA A 279 -12.67 -0.40 -6.97
N ALA A 280 -11.38 -0.53 -7.33
CA ALA A 280 -10.54 0.58 -7.79
C ALA A 280 -11.15 1.30 -9.00
N ARG A 281 -11.70 0.56 -9.98
CA ARG A 281 -12.35 1.14 -11.17
C ARG A 281 -13.62 1.94 -10.89
N LYS A 282 -14.23 1.79 -9.70
CA LYS A 282 -15.41 2.57 -9.29
C LYS A 282 -15.05 3.85 -8.53
N ILE A 283 -13.81 3.95 -8.07
CA ILE A 283 -13.33 5.11 -7.32
C ILE A 283 -13.21 6.30 -8.27
N LYS A 284 -13.76 7.42 -7.84
CA LYS A 284 -13.56 8.73 -8.47
C LYS A 284 -12.49 9.48 -7.67
N THR A 285 -11.43 9.83 -8.34
CA THR A 285 -10.34 10.61 -7.75
C THR A 285 -10.64 12.11 -7.78
N THR A 286 -10.18 12.84 -6.79
CA THR A 286 -10.40 14.27 -6.59
C THR A 286 -9.12 15.00 -6.24
N ASP A 287 -9.12 16.33 -6.35
CA ASP A 287 -7.97 17.21 -6.12
C ASP A 287 -7.75 17.49 -4.61
N ASP A 288 -7.96 16.51 -3.70
CA ASP A 288 -7.68 16.69 -2.28
C ASP A 288 -6.17 16.65 -2.04
N SER A 289 -5.60 17.79 -1.66
CA SER A 289 -4.16 17.97 -1.45
C SER A 289 -3.73 17.86 0.02
N ARG A 290 -4.65 17.59 0.93
CA ARG A 290 -4.34 17.53 2.36
C ARG A 290 -3.56 16.25 2.68
N LEU A 291 -2.34 16.41 3.18
CA LEU A 291 -1.50 15.34 3.67
C LEU A 291 -1.07 15.62 5.10
N ALA A 292 -1.36 14.70 6.00
CA ALA A 292 -0.90 14.77 7.38
C ALA A 292 -0.48 13.38 7.85
N ILE A 293 0.53 13.33 8.72
CA ILE A 293 0.97 12.11 9.37
C ILE A 293 0.99 12.31 10.88
N PHE A 294 0.44 11.34 11.60
CA PHE A 294 0.45 11.30 13.05
C PHE A 294 1.15 10.02 13.51
N ASN A 295 2.09 10.16 14.43
CA ASN A 295 2.79 9.04 15.05
C ASN A 295 2.41 8.96 16.52
N HIS A 296 2.08 7.76 16.99
CA HIS A 296 1.78 7.49 18.38
C HIS A 296 2.41 6.16 18.78
N ASP A 297 3.14 6.17 19.89
CA ASP A 297 3.70 4.96 20.47
C ASP A 297 2.62 4.25 21.29
N LEU A 298 2.45 2.96 21.05
CA LEU A 298 1.51 2.10 21.75
C LEU A 298 2.28 1.02 22.50
N ASP A 299 2.04 0.92 23.80
CA ASP A 299 2.47 -0.23 24.60
C ASP A 299 1.43 -1.33 24.45
N LEU A 300 1.83 -2.42 23.81
CA LEU A 300 0.98 -3.61 23.67
C LEU A 300 1.20 -4.55 24.86
N PRO A 301 0.13 -5.21 25.36
CA PRO A 301 0.21 -6.14 26.48
C PRO A 301 1.00 -7.40 26.15
#